data_4a2c2f47e1ecbbe6d893cfa8a3031593
#
_entry.id   4a2c2f47e1ecbbe6d893cfa8a3031593
#
_cell.length_a   1.000
_cell.length_b   1.000
_cell.length_c   1.000
_cell.angle_alpha   90.00
_cell.angle_beta   90.00
_cell.angle_gamma   90.00
#
_symmetry.space_group_name_H-M   'P 1'
#
loop_
_entity.id
_entity.type
_entity.pdbx_description
1 polymer ?
#
loop_
_entity_poly.entity_id
_entity_poly.type
_entity_poly.pdbx_seq_one_letter_code
_entity_poly.pdbx_strand_id
1 'polypeptide(L)'
;VKNEKGVWITPAFPKIIYVLDEDNVTPDSKYWDLTVLSAKCTAKRMVPDYISAKVMREMKNGCVYPCMGCRSFLTVEDSQRNPDGSYKFYGRFNQGVVTINLVDVACSSNGDMDLFWKILDERLELCHRALRCRHERLLGTPSDVAPILWQNGALARLKKGETIDKLLYNGYSTISLGYAGLYEMCVRMTGKSHTDPEAKPFALKVMQKLNDKCAEWKAAENISYSVYGTPMESTTYKFAKCLQKRFGIIKGVTDKNYITNSYHVHVTEKIDAFSKLKFESEFQKLSPGGAISYVEVPNL
;
A
#
# COMPACT_ATOMS: atom_id res chain seq x y z
N VAL A 1 23.05 -5.41 -14.40
CA VAL A 1 23.33 -5.07 -15.79
C VAL A 1 24.27 -3.87 -15.82
N LYS A 2 25.28 -3.89 -16.68
CA LYS A 2 26.13 -2.70 -16.92
C LYS A 2 25.51 -1.86 -18.03
N ASN A 3 25.52 -0.54 -17.86
CA ASN A 3 25.16 0.39 -18.92
C ASN A 3 26.32 0.56 -19.93
N GLU A 4 26.12 1.34 -20.97
CA GLU A 4 27.12 1.62 -22.02
C GLU A 4 28.44 2.21 -21.49
N LYS A 5 28.40 2.88 -20.31
CA LYS A 5 29.58 3.43 -19.62
C LYS A 5 30.24 2.43 -18.66
N GLY A 6 29.84 1.15 -18.68
CA GLY A 6 30.35 0.11 -17.80
C GLY A 6 29.89 0.21 -16.34
N VAL A 7 28.98 1.12 -16.00
CA VAL A 7 28.42 1.30 -14.67
C VAL A 7 27.32 0.30 -14.42
N TRP A 8 27.34 -0.36 -13.25
CA TRP A 8 26.26 -1.24 -12.83
C TRP A 8 24.99 -0.46 -12.56
N ILE A 9 23.91 -0.86 -13.20
CA ILE A 9 22.56 -0.32 -12.99
C ILE A 9 21.63 -1.44 -12.50
N THR A 10 20.69 -1.07 -11.65
CA THR A 10 19.59 -1.94 -11.25
C THR A 10 18.39 -1.61 -12.13
N PRO A 11 17.90 -2.56 -12.94
CA PRO A 11 16.69 -2.32 -13.72
C PRO A 11 15.50 -2.10 -12.78
N ALA A 12 14.68 -1.10 -13.10
CA ALA A 12 13.46 -0.81 -12.33
C ALA A 12 12.43 -1.96 -12.47
N PHE A 13 12.41 -2.61 -13.61
CA PHE A 13 11.53 -3.73 -13.93
C PHE A 13 12.31 -4.83 -14.69
N PRO A 14 11.86 -6.10 -14.56
CA PRO A 14 10.79 -6.59 -13.68
C PRO A 14 11.16 -6.46 -12.20
N LYS A 15 10.16 -6.24 -11.34
CA LYS A 15 10.34 -6.31 -9.88
C LYS A 15 10.72 -7.73 -9.49
N ILE A 16 11.84 -7.86 -8.79
CA ILE A 16 12.27 -9.12 -8.20
C ILE A 16 11.71 -9.21 -6.80
N ILE A 17 10.97 -10.28 -6.53
CA ILE A 17 10.37 -10.55 -5.23
C ILE A 17 10.93 -11.88 -4.74
N TYR A 18 11.39 -11.93 -3.50
CA TYR A 18 11.85 -13.12 -2.84
C TYR A 18 10.91 -13.51 -1.70
N VAL A 19 10.32 -14.69 -1.80
CA VAL A 19 9.39 -15.19 -0.79
C VAL A 19 10.18 -15.98 0.24
N LEU A 20 10.12 -15.53 1.49
CA LEU A 20 10.71 -16.21 2.64
C LEU A 20 9.72 -17.26 3.15
N ASP A 21 10.11 -18.53 3.13
CA ASP A 21 9.33 -19.68 3.58
C ASP A 21 10.20 -20.66 4.36
N GLU A 22 9.61 -21.69 4.95
CA GLU A 22 10.30 -22.68 5.80
C GLU A 22 11.47 -23.38 5.12
N ASP A 23 11.42 -23.50 3.79
CA ASP A 23 12.46 -24.17 2.99
C ASP A 23 13.66 -23.28 2.64
N ASN A 24 13.67 -22.01 3.09
CA ASN A 24 14.75 -21.08 2.76
C ASN A 24 15.16 -20.09 3.87
N VAL A 25 14.53 -20.14 5.06
CA VAL A 25 14.76 -19.10 6.11
C VAL A 25 15.79 -19.48 7.18
N THR A 26 16.25 -20.73 7.21
CA THR A 26 17.25 -21.22 8.20
C THR A 26 18.47 -21.82 7.51
N PRO A 27 19.66 -21.80 8.15
CA PRO A 27 20.90 -22.32 7.55
C PRO A 27 20.86 -23.78 7.10
N ASP A 28 19.98 -24.57 7.69
CA ASP A 28 19.77 -25.99 7.37
C ASP A 28 18.66 -26.21 6.34
N SER A 29 17.97 -25.16 5.92
CA SER A 29 16.89 -25.26 4.92
C SER A 29 17.44 -25.48 3.52
N LYS A 30 16.65 -26.18 2.69
CA LYS A 30 17.03 -26.64 1.35
C LYS A 30 17.57 -25.54 0.43
N TYR A 31 17.01 -24.34 0.53
CA TYR A 31 17.32 -23.22 -0.36
C TYR A 31 17.99 -22.04 0.36
N TRP A 32 18.65 -22.31 1.50
CA TRP A 32 19.36 -21.28 2.25
C TRP A 32 20.38 -20.49 1.42
N ASP A 33 21.10 -21.17 0.52
CA ASP A 33 22.09 -20.53 -0.34
C ASP A 33 21.48 -19.43 -1.22
N LEU A 34 20.22 -19.61 -1.67
CA LEU A 34 19.49 -18.57 -2.42
C LEU A 34 19.16 -17.38 -1.54
N THR A 35 18.84 -17.59 -0.27
CA THR A 35 18.60 -16.53 0.70
C THR A 35 19.86 -15.73 0.96
N VAL A 36 21.01 -16.40 1.13
CA VAL A 36 22.31 -15.74 1.27
C VAL A 36 22.67 -14.93 0.02
N LEU A 37 22.45 -15.50 -1.18
CA LEU A 37 22.67 -14.79 -2.44
C LEU A 37 21.76 -13.58 -2.58
N SER A 38 20.49 -13.73 -2.22
CA SER A 38 19.49 -12.65 -2.19
C SER A 38 19.91 -11.52 -1.26
N ALA A 39 20.35 -11.84 -0.04
CA ALA A 39 20.85 -10.86 0.93
C ALA A 39 22.08 -10.09 0.41
N LYS A 40 23.04 -10.79 -0.22
CA LYS A 40 24.21 -10.16 -0.87
C LYS A 40 23.78 -9.23 -2.01
N CYS A 41 22.74 -9.58 -2.76
CA CYS A 41 22.19 -8.73 -3.81
C CYS A 41 21.55 -7.48 -3.21
N THR A 42 20.73 -7.65 -2.16
CA THR A 42 20.06 -6.55 -1.46
C THR A 42 21.07 -5.56 -0.89
N ALA A 43 22.12 -6.01 -0.25
CA ALA A 43 23.18 -5.15 0.29
C ALA A 43 23.85 -4.27 -0.78
N LYS A 44 23.89 -4.73 -2.03
CA LYS A 44 24.50 -3.99 -3.15
C LYS A 44 23.51 -3.17 -3.98
N ARG A 45 22.25 -3.58 -4.05
CA ARG A 45 21.30 -3.10 -5.05
C ARG A 45 19.90 -2.79 -4.52
N MET A 46 19.64 -3.05 -3.25
CA MET A 46 18.30 -2.86 -2.63
C MET A 46 17.19 -3.68 -3.29
N VAL A 47 17.53 -4.79 -3.92
CA VAL A 47 16.61 -5.77 -4.50
C VAL A 47 17.11 -7.19 -4.18
N PRO A 48 16.21 -8.16 -4.06
CA PRO A 48 14.75 -8.16 -4.22
C PRO A 48 14.00 -7.52 -3.04
N ASP A 49 12.69 -7.29 -3.25
CA ASP A 49 11.75 -7.07 -2.15
C ASP A 49 11.41 -8.42 -1.51
N TYR A 50 11.24 -8.47 -0.18
CA TYR A 50 10.99 -9.70 0.56
C TYR A 50 9.53 -9.80 0.99
N ILE A 51 8.95 -11.00 0.85
CA ILE A 51 7.60 -11.34 1.32
C ILE A 51 7.71 -12.52 2.28
N SER A 52 7.10 -12.42 3.46
CA SER A 52 6.96 -13.56 4.37
C SER A 52 5.76 -14.41 3.98
N ALA A 53 6.02 -15.66 3.55
CA ALA A 53 4.95 -16.62 3.26
C ALA A 53 4.10 -16.91 4.49
N LYS A 54 4.70 -17.03 5.67
CA LYS A 54 3.99 -17.23 6.94
C LYS A 54 2.96 -16.12 7.20
N VAL A 55 3.39 -14.86 7.14
CA VAL A 55 2.50 -13.70 7.36
C VAL A 55 1.43 -13.62 6.28
N MET A 56 1.78 -13.92 5.03
CA MET A 56 0.78 -13.93 3.96
C MET A 56 -0.29 -15.00 4.19
N ARG A 57 0.09 -16.22 4.58
CA ARG A 57 -0.89 -17.27 4.89
C ARG A 57 -1.86 -16.85 6.00
N GLU A 58 -1.34 -16.20 7.05
CA GLU A 58 -2.17 -15.66 8.15
C GLU A 58 -3.15 -14.58 7.66
N MET A 59 -2.70 -13.68 6.78
CA MET A 59 -3.47 -12.50 6.35
C MET A 59 -4.34 -12.73 5.11
N LYS A 60 -4.08 -13.80 4.35
CA LYS A 60 -4.63 -14.02 3.00
C LYS A 60 -5.27 -15.41 2.85
N ASN A 61 -5.97 -15.87 3.89
CA ASN A 61 -6.71 -17.15 3.89
C ASN A 61 -5.85 -18.33 3.42
N GLY A 62 -4.62 -18.44 3.90
CA GLY A 62 -3.69 -19.51 3.54
C GLY A 62 -2.96 -19.31 2.21
N CYS A 63 -3.22 -18.23 1.49
CA CYS A 63 -2.65 -17.98 0.17
C CYS A 63 -1.30 -17.24 0.24
N VAL A 64 -0.40 -17.58 -0.70
CA VAL A 64 0.85 -16.86 -0.96
C VAL A 64 0.90 -16.50 -2.43
N TYR A 65 1.00 -15.21 -2.74
CA TYR A 65 1.05 -14.69 -4.11
C TYR A 65 1.84 -13.38 -4.16
N PRO A 66 2.44 -13.03 -5.31
CA PRO A 66 3.24 -11.82 -5.43
C PRO A 66 2.37 -10.55 -5.40
N CYS A 67 2.97 -9.43 -5.02
CA CYS A 67 2.36 -8.13 -5.18
C CYS A 67 2.37 -7.69 -6.65
N MET A 68 1.47 -6.77 -6.98
CA MET A 68 1.45 -6.07 -8.25
C MET A 68 2.33 -4.82 -8.16
N GLY A 69 3.21 -4.62 -9.15
CA GLY A 69 4.06 -3.44 -9.25
C GLY A 69 4.77 -3.11 -7.93
N CYS A 70 4.50 -1.92 -7.40
CA CYS A 70 5.15 -1.42 -6.19
C CYS A 70 4.32 -1.73 -4.94
N ARG A 71 4.23 -2.99 -4.51
CA ARG A 71 3.62 -3.43 -3.23
C ARG A 71 2.09 -3.49 -3.13
N SER A 72 1.34 -3.33 -4.22
CA SER A 72 -0.11 -3.53 -4.19
C SER A 72 -0.46 -5.01 -4.16
N PHE A 73 -1.35 -5.40 -3.25
CA PHE A 73 -1.87 -6.77 -3.17
C PHE A 73 -3.35 -6.79 -3.50
N LEU A 74 -3.75 -7.79 -4.29
CA LEU A 74 -5.15 -8.10 -4.50
C LEU A 74 -5.78 -8.61 -3.18
N THR A 75 -7.06 -8.36 -3.01
CA THR A 75 -7.83 -8.97 -1.94
C THR A 75 -8.14 -10.43 -2.25
N VAL A 76 -8.26 -11.27 -1.23
CA VAL A 76 -8.80 -12.63 -1.37
C VAL A 76 -10.31 -12.50 -1.49
N GLU A 77 -10.89 -13.10 -2.54
CA GLU A 77 -12.32 -12.98 -2.85
C GLU A 77 -12.92 -14.36 -3.14
N ASP A 78 -13.93 -14.74 -2.38
CA ASP A 78 -14.60 -16.03 -2.56
C ASP A 78 -15.30 -16.16 -3.92
N SER A 79 -15.72 -15.05 -4.50
CA SER A 79 -16.28 -14.97 -5.86
C SER A 79 -15.24 -15.17 -6.95
N GLN A 80 -13.95 -15.15 -6.62
CA GLN A 80 -12.85 -15.26 -7.57
C GLN A 80 -12.06 -16.54 -7.32
N ARG A 81 -12.50 -17.62 -7.95
CA ARG A 81 -11.87 -18.94 -7.86
C ARG A 81 -11.50 -19.49 -9.24
N ASN A 82 -10.44 -20.27 -9.26
CA ASN A 82 -10.06 -21.09 -10.39
C ASN A 82 -10.97 -22.34 -10.49
N PRO A 83 -10.98 -23.04 -11.64
CA PRO A 83 -11.78 -24.28 -11.81
C PRO A 83 -11.47 -25.37 -10.79
N ASP A 84 -10.26 -25.40 -10.22
CA ASP A 84 -9.82 -26.34 -9.18
C ASP A 84 -10.24 -25.92 -7.76
N GLY A 85 -10.99 -24.83 -7.62
CA GLY A 85 -11.46 -24.30 -6.34
C GLY A 85 -10.46 -23.41 -5.60
N SER A 86 -9.21 -23.28 -6.06
CA SER A 86 -8.24 -22.37 -5.48
C SER A 86 -8.60 -20.91 -5.74
N TYR A 87 -8.11 -19.98 -4.88
CA TYR A 87 -8.33 -18.55 -5.11
C TYR A 87 -7.60 -18.06 -6.36
N LYS A 88 -8.28 -17.22 -7.13
CA LYS A 88 -7.74 -16.65 -8.35
C LYS A 88 -7.06 -15.31 -8.08
N PHE A 89 -5.77 -15.21 -8.38
CA PHE A 89 -5.00 -13.96 -8.34
C PHE A 89 -4.51 -13.55 -9.73
N TYR A 90 -4.21 -14.52 -10.60
CA TYR A 90 -3.77 -14.26 -11.97
C TYR A 90 -4.87 -13.58 -12.79
N GLY A 91 -4.48 -12.60 -13.59
CA GLY A 91 -5.37 -11.86 -14.48
C GLY A 91 -6.24 -10.79 -13.80
N ARG A 92 -6.22 -10.68 -12.47
CA ARG A 92 -6.89 -9.63 -11.72
C ARG A 92 -6.02 -8.37 -11.67
N PHE A 93 -6.62 -7.21 -11.36
CA PHE A 93 -5.91 -5.92 -11.42
C PHE A 93 -6.45 -4.92 -10.39
N ASN A 94 -5.76 -3.79 -10.23
CA ASN A 94 -6.19 -2.65 -9.44
C ASN A 94 -6.61 -1.50 -10.37
N GLN A 95 -7.79 -0.90 -10.09
CA GLN A 95 -8.37 0.20 -10.89
C GLN A 95 -7.68 1.55 -10.60
N GLY A 96 -6.91 1.64 -9.53
CA GLY A 96 -6.20 2.84 -9.12
C GLY A 96 -6.35 3.18 -7.64
N VAL A 97 -5.82 4.33 -7.26
CA VAL A 97 -5.74 4.77 -5.87
C VAL A 97 -6.15 6.23 -5.72
N VAL A 98 -6.79 6.55 -4.60
CA VAL A 98 -6.97 7.91 -4.07
C VAL A 98 -6.38 7.94 -2.67
N THR A 99 -5.53 8.92 -2.37
CA THR A 99 -4.80 8.98 -1.11
C THR A 99 -5.30 10.12 -0.23
N ILE A 100 -5.73 9.78 0.99
CA ILE A 100 -6.09 10.76 2.01
C ILE A 100 -4.83 11.34 2.65
N ASN A 101 -4.83 12.66 2.85
CA ASN A 101 -3.79 13.37 3.61
C ASN A 101 -4.24 13.50 5.08
N LEU A 102 -3.74 12.62 5.95
CA LEU A 102 -4.10 12.60 7.37
C LEU A 102 -3.60 13.86 8.12
N VAL A 103 -2.52 14.48 7.63
CA VAL A 103 -2.00 15.72 8.19
C VAL A 103 -2.96 16.89 7.97
N ASP A 104 -3.62 16.94 6.80
CA ASP A 104 -4.65 17.96 6.51
C ASP A 104 -5.81 17.82 7.49
N VAL A 105 -6.26 16.60 7.77
CA VAL A 105 -7.33 16.32 8.75
C VAL A 105 -6.93 16.85 10.14
N ALA A 106 -5.72 16.50 10.60
CA ALA A 106 -5.21 16.89 11.91
C ALA A 106 -5.01 18.41 12.03
N CYS A 107 -4.49 19.06 10.99
CA CYS A 107 -4.33 20.52 11.00
C CYS A 107 -5.67 21.25 10.95
N SER A 108 -6.64 20.73 10.18
CA SER A 108 -7.98 21.31 10.07
C SER A 108 -8.79 21.23 11.37
N SER A 109 -8.55 20.20 12.19
CA SER A 109 -9.21 20.03 13.50
C SER A 109 -8.60 20.91 14.58
N ASN A 110 -7.45 21.56 14.32
CA ASN A 110 -6.73 22.39 15.28
C ASN A 110 -6.48 21.76 16.65
N GLY A 111 -6.31 20.42 16.70
CA GLY A 111 -6.05 19.67 17.91
C GLY A 111 -7.32 19.22 18.66
N ASP A 112 -8.50 19.59 18.19
CA ASP A 112 -9.76 19.11 18.72
C ASP A 112 -10.03 17.68 18.22
N MET A 113 -10.17 16.72 19.16
CA MET A 113 -10.32 15.31 18.84
C MET A 113 -11.69 14.98 18.23
N ASP A 114 -12.77 15.57 18.71
CA ASP A 114 -14.11 15.32 18.18
C ASP A 114 -14.25 15.91 16.78
N LEU A 115 -13.71 17.09 16.57
CA LEU A 115 -13.66 17.72 15.25
C LEU A 115 -12.75 16.92 14.30
N PHE A 116 -11.65 16.31 14.77
CA PHE A 116 -10.80 15.44 13.97
C PHE A 116 -11.59 14.29 13.35
N TRP A 117 -12.37 13.55 14.16
CA TRP A 117 -13.14 12.42 13.66
C TRP A 117 -14.22 12.85 12.65
N LYS A 118 -14.86 13.98 12.90
CA LYS A 118 -15.85 14.55 11.97
C LYS A 118 -15.21 14.92 10.62
N ILE A 119 -14.08 15.63 10.65
CA ILE A 119 -13.35 16.01 9.41
C ILE A 119 -12.80 14.76 8.71
N LEU A 120 -12.33 13.75 9.44
CA LEU A 120 -11.89 12.49 8.86
C LEU A 120 -13.02 11.82 8.08
N ASP A 121 -14.23 11.75 8.62
CA ASP A 121 -15.41 11.21 7.93
C ASP A 121 -15.75 12.02 6.66
N GLU A 122 -15.72 13.35 6.73
CA GLU A 122 -15.92 14.22 5.57
C GLU A 122 -14.87 13.99 4.46
N ARG A 123 -13.61 13.84 4.83
CA ARG A 123 -12.53 13.57 3.87
C ARG A 123 -12.59 12.16 3.29
N LEU A 124 -13.00 11.17 4.08
CA LEU A 124 -13.23 9.81 3.60
C LEU A 124 -14.36 9.76 2.58
N GLU A 125 -15.45 10.50 2.81
CA GLU A 125 -16.52 10.64 1.82
C GLU A 125 -16.02 11.26 0.50
N LEU A 126 -15.18 12.29 0.57
CA LEU A 126 -14.54 12.87 -0.64
C LEU A 126 -13.64 11.86 -1.36
N CYS A 127 -12.87 11.07 -0.61
CA CYS A 127 -12.05 9.99 -1.18
C CYS A 127 -12.93 8.93 -1.85
N HIS A 128 -14.01 8.52 -1.21
CA HIS A 128 -14.99 7.58 -1.77
C HIS A 128 -15.56 8.08 -3.09
N ARG A 129 -16.03 9.30 -3.14
CA ARG A 129 -16.53 9.93 -4.38
C ARG A 129 -15.46 9.96 -5.48
N ALA A 130 -14.22 10.29 -5.13
CA ALA A 130 -13.13 10.28 -6.09
C ALA A 130 -12.79 8.86 -6.60
N LEU A 131 -12.84 7.85 -5.73
CA LEU A 131 -12.69 6.45 -6.11
C LEU A 131 -13.84 5.99 -7.01
N ARG A 132 -15.07 6.40 -6.71
CA ARG A 132 -16.24 6.16 -7.56
C ARG A 132 -16.09 6.79 -8.94
N CYS A 133 -15.65 8.04 -9.03
CA CYS A 133 -15.38 8.69 -10.31
C CYS A 133 -14.35 7.91 -11.16
N ARG A 134 -13.31 7.36 -10.51
CA ARG A 134 -12.32 6.51 -11.23
C ARG A 134 -12.95 5.22 -11.74
N HIS A 135 -13.74 4.55 -10.92
CA HIS A 135 -14.46 3.34 -11.27
C HIS A 135 -15.44 3.58 -12.44
N GLU A 136 -16.27 4.60 -12.30
CA GLU A 136 -17.30 4.95 -13.30
C GLU A 136 -16.69 5.35 -14.64
N ARG A 137 -15.50 5.96 -14.63
CA ARG A 137 -14.78 6.29 -15.87
C ARG A 137 -14.34 5.06 -16.67
N LEU A 138 -14.23 3.90 -16.03
CA LEU A 138 -13.89 2.63 -16.69
C LEU A 138 -15.12 1.90 -17.26
N LEU A 139 -16.31 2.20 -16.77
CA LEU A 139 -17.53 1.58 -17.28
C LEU A 139 -17.75 1.89 -18.75
N GLY A 140 -18.24 0.90 -19.48
CA GLY A 140 -18.46 0.99 -20.92
C GLY A 140 -17.20 0.95 -21.77
N THR A 141 -15.99 0.80 -21.17
CA THR A 141 -14.75 0.70 -21.92
C THR A 141 -14.72 -0.60 -22.75
N PRO A 142 -14.62 -0.53 -24.10
CA PRO A 142 -14.55 -1.73 -24.90
C PRO A 142 -13.18 -2.39 -24.80
N SER A 143 -13.15 -3.71 -24.92
CA SER A 143 -11.91 -4.52 -24.88
C SER A 143 -10.91 -4.14 -25.97
N ASP A 144 -11.37 -3.50 -27.03
CA ASP A 144 -10.56 -3.01 -28.17
C ASP A 144 -9.61 -1.86 -27.80
N VAL A 145 -9.85 -1.16 -26.69
CA VAL A 145 -8.99 -0.06 -26.22
C VAL A 145 -7.58 -0.55 -25.88
N ALA A 146 -7.47 -1.75 -25.33
CA ALA A 146 -6.20 -2.38 -25.01
C ALA A 146 -6.29 -3.91 -25.20
N PRO A 147 -6.22 -4.42 -26.44
CA PRO A 147 -6.44 -5.83 -26.76
C PRO A 147 -5.50 -6.77 -26.02
N ILE A 148 -4.24 -6.39 -25.80
CA ILE A 148 -3.27 -7.20 -25.06
C ILE A 148 -3.75 -7.46 -23.62
N LEU A 149 -4.34 -6.45 -22.99
CA LEU A 149 -4.86 -6.56 -21.62
C LEU A 149 -6.15 -7.36 -21.59
N TRP A 150 -7.11 -7.02 -22.44
CA TRP A 150 -8.49 -7.45 -22.29
C TRP A 150 -8.89 -8.65 -23.14
N GLN A 151 -8.27 -8.86 -24.29
CA GLN A 151 -8.61 -9.92 -25.24
C GLN A 151 -7.58 -11.05 -25.27
N ASN A 152 -6.28 -10.73 -25.16
CA ASN A 152 -5.19 -11.68 -25.37
C ASN A 152 -4.66 -12.33 -24.07
N GLY A 153 -5.29 -12.03 -22.93
CA GLY A 153 -5.09 -12.79 -21.69
C GLY A 153 -4.09 -12.23 -20.71
N ALA A 154 -3.57 -11.00 -20.90
CA ALA A 154 -2.75 -10.38 -19.85
C ALA A 154 -3.56 -10.14 -18.57
N LEU A 155 -4.80 -9.67 -18.70
CA LEU A 155 -5.76 -9.53 -17.60
C LEU A 155 -7.03 -10.36 -17.81
N ALA A 156 -7.55 -10.42 -19.03
CA ALA A 156 -8.77 -11.13 -19.35
C ALA A 156 -8.71 -11.72 -20.78
N ARG A 157 -9.76 -12.48 -21.15
CA ARG A 157 -9.97 -13.02 -22.49
C ARG A 157 -11.39 -12.68 -22.96
N LEU A 158 -11.66 -11.37 -23.07
CA LEU A 158 -12.92 -10.86 -23.57
C LEU A 158 -12.98 -10.99 -25.10
N LYS A 159 -14.18 -11.06 -25.64
CA LYS A 159 -14.38 -10.97 -27.09
C LYS A 159 -14.16 -9.52 -27.55
N LYS A 160 -13.84 -9.36 -28.83
CA LYS A 160 -13.75 -8.04 -29.49
C LYS A 160 -15.07 -7.28 -29.31
N GLY A 161 -15.01 -6.01 -28.90
CA GLY A 161 -16.15 -5.16 -28.66
C GLY A 161 -16.89 -5.40 -27.32
N GLU A 162 -16.55 -6.44 -26.57
CA GLU A 162 -17.10 -6.68 -25.24
C GLU A 162 -16.57 -5.64 -24.24
N THR A 163 -17.43 -5.11 -23.36
CA THR A 163 -16.99 -4.14 -22.33
C THR A 163 -16.31 -4.83 -21.15
N ILE A 164 -15.44 -4.08 -20.46
CA ILE A 164 -14.71 -4.58 -19.28
C ILE A 164 -15.54 -4.56 -18.00
N ASP A 165 -16.79 -4.13 -18.04
CA ASP A 165 -17.64 -3.83 -16.88
C ASP A 165 -17.70 -4.98 -15.87
N LYS A 166 -17.85 -6.22 -16.36
CA LYS A 166 -17.88 -7.42 -15.48
C LYS A 166 -16.58 -7.64 -14.70
N LEU A 167 -15.47 -7.03 -15.13
CA LEU A 167 -14.17 -7.12 -14.46
C LEU A 167 -14.01 -6.06 -13.36
N LEU A 168 -14.95 -5.13 -13.23
CA LEU A 168 -14.87 -4.03 -12.28
C LEU A 168 -15.59 -4.32 -10.95
N TYR A 169 -16.38 -5.39 -10.90
CA TYR A 169 -17.19 -5.82 -9.76
C TYR A 169 -16.82 -7.20 -9.24
N ASN A 170 -17.50 -7.66 -8.20
CA ASN A 170 -17.37 -9.00 -7.62
C ASN A 170 -15.92 -9.35 -7.24
N GLY A 171 -15.12 -8.38 -6.83
CA GLY A 171 -13.74 -8.62 -6.42
C GLY A 171 -12.78 -9.03 -7.54
N TYR A 172 -13.19 -9.02 -8.82
CA TYR A 172 -12.26 -9.31 -9.91
C TYR A 172 -11.12 -8.28 -9.95
N SER A 173 -11.44 -7.01 -9.81
CA SER A 173 -10.47 -5.93 -9.60
C SER A 173 -10.66 -5.28 -8.24
N THR A 174 -9.62 -4.63 -7.76
CA THR A 174 -9.61 -3.85 -6.53
C THR A 174 -9.52 -2.36 -6.85
N ILE A 175 -9.91 -1.52 -5.90
CA ILE A 175 -9.64 -0.09 -5.93
C ILE A 175 -9.17 0.34 -4.55
N SER A 176 -8.19 1.24 -4.46
CA SER A 176 -7.44 1.43 -3.23
C SER A 176 -7.63 2.81 -2.61
N LEU A 177 -7.90 2.82 -1.30
CA LEU A 177 -7.79 3.99 -0.45
C LEU A 177 -6.36 4.05 0.11
N GLY A 178 -5.55 4.97 -0.42
CA GLY A 178 -4.22 5.27 0.11
C GLY A 178 -4.28 6.25 1.29
N TYR A 179 -3.21 6.32 2.07
CA TYR A 179 -3.08 7.28 3.17
C TYR A 179 -1.64 7.73 3.34
N ALA A 180 -1.45 8.92 3.93
CA ALA A 180 -0.15 9.51 4.16
C ALA A 180 -0.13 10.37 5.42
N GLY A 181 1.05 10.48 6.05
CA GLY A 181 1.29 11.39 7.15
C GLY A 181 0.74 10.92 8.50
N LEU A 182 0.77 9.61 8.76
CA LEU A 182 0.32 9.06 10.04
C LEU A 182 1.17 9.59 11.20
N TYR A 183 2.48 9.73 10.99
CA TYR A 183 3.40 10.32 11.96
C TYR A 183 3.01 11.77 12.30
N GLU A 184 2.96 12.64 11.30
CA GLU A 184 2.68 14.05 11.49
C GLU A 184 1.27 14.29 12.03
N MET A 185 0.30 13.46 11.64
CA MET A 185 -1.05 13.47 12.22
C MET A 185 -1.00 13.22 13.73
N CYS A 186 -0.28 12.18 14.18
CA CYS A 186 -0.14 11.87 15.60
C CYS A 186 0.57 13.01 16.35
N VAL A 187 1.67 13.53 15.81
CA VAL A 187 2.38 14.66 16.41
C VAL A 187 1.45 15.88 16.56
N ARG A 188 0.64 16.19 15.55
CA ARG A 188 -0.29 17.33 15.59
C ARG A 188 -1.40 17.16 16.62
N MET A 189 -1.93 15.93 16.78
CA MET A 189 -3.08 15.65 17.63
C MET A 189 -2.70 15.34 19.09
N THR A 190 -1.55 14.71 19.32
CA THR A 190 -1.16 14.19 20.64
C THR A 190 0.15 14.80 21.16
N GLY A 191 0.88 15.55 20.32
CA GLY A 191 2.23 16.03 20.65
C GLY A 191 3.31 14.94 20.57
N LYS A 192 2.97 13.69 20.22
CA LYS A 192 3.86 12.53 20.22
C LYS A 192 3.83 11.80 18.89
N SER A 193 4.93 11.11 18.56
CA SER A 193 5.01 10.19 17.44
C SER A 193 4.04 9.01 17.62
N HIS A 194 3.60 8.40 16.52
CA HIS A 194 2.83 7.15 16.57
C HIS A 194 3.64 5.94 17.11
N THR A 195 4.97 6.09 17.23
CA THR A 195 5.82 5.09 17.92
C THR A 195 5.71 5.15 19.44
N ASP A 196 5.24 6.28 20.00
CA ASP A 196 5.00 6.44 21.42
C ASP A 196 3.79 5.58 21.86
N PRO A 197 3.91 4.81 22.96
CA PRO A 197 2.83 3.95 23.44
C PRO A 197 1.50 4.67 23.72
N GLU A 198 1.53 5.96 24.05
CA GLU A 198 0.31 6.75 24.29
C GLU A 198 -0.38 7.20 22.98
N ALA A 199 0.40 7.48 21.94
CA ALA A 199 -0.14 7.92 20.63
C ALA A 199 -0.49 6.75 19.70
N LYS A 200 0.15 5.60 19.85
CA LYS A 200 -0.06 4.42 19.02
C LYS A 200 -1.52 3.94 18.95
N PRO A 201 -2.28 3.86 20.07
CA PRO A 201 -3.68 3.46 20.01
C PRO A 201 -4.54 4.38 19.12
N PHE A 202 -4.27 5.69 19.15
CA PHE A 202 -4.94 6.65 18.26
C PHE A 202 -4.63 6.37 16.79
N ALA A 203 -3.34 6.14 16.44
CA ALA A 203 -2.94 5.79 15.09
C ALA A 203 -3.61 4.51 14.59
N LEU A 204 -3.65 3.45 15.40
CA LEU A 204 -4.31 2.19 15.07
C LEU A 204 -5.83 2.37 14.89
N LYS A 205 -6.47 3.20 15.73
CA LYS A 205 -7.91 3.52 15.59
C LYS A 205 -8.21 4.25 14.29
N VAL A 206 -7.34 5.16 13.84
CA VAL A 206 -7.47 5.80 12.52
C VAL A 206 -7.37 4.77 11.42
N MET A 207 -6.37 3.88 11.45
CA MET A 207 -6.21 2.82 10.46
C MET A 207 -7.40 1.86 10.42
N GLN A 208 -7.94 1.50 11.58
CA GLN A 208 -9.15 0.67 11.66
C GLN A 208 -10.34 1.39 11.00
N LYS A 209 -10.55 2.68 11.28
CA LYS A 209 -11.60 3.48 10.65
C LYS A 209 -11.50 3.49 9.12
N LEU A 210 -10.28 3.55 8.54
CA LEU A 210 -10.10 3.45 7.08
C LEU A 210 -10.57 2.09 6.55
N ASN A 211 -10.24 1.01 7.26
CA ASN A 211 -10.66 -0.35 6.89
C ASN A 211 -12.18 -0.53 7.01
N ASP A 212 -12.78 -0.04 8.08
CA ASP A 212 -14.23 -0.12 8.32
C ASP A 212 -15.00 0.58 7.18
N LYS A 213 -14.53 1.75 6.73
CA LYS A 213 -15.10 2.47 5.59
C LYS A 213 -14.93 1.71 4.27
N CYS A 214 -13.77 1.13 4.01
CA CYS A 214 -13.59 0.29 2.84
C CYS A 214 -14.54 -0.93 2.85
N ALA A 215 -14.74 -1.56 3.99
CA ALA A 215 -15.67 -2.67 4.14
C ALA A 215 -17.14 -2.25 3.93
N GLU A 216 -17.54 -1.10 4.49
CA GLU A 216 -18.87 -0.49 4.30
C GLU A 216 -19.15 -0.23 2.80
N TRP A 217 -18.24 0.43 2.10
CA TRP A 217 -18.39 0.74 0.67
C TRP A 217 -18.43 -0.54 -0.18
N LYS A 218 -17.56 -1.53 0.15
CA LYS A 218 -17.56 -2.83 -0.54
C LYS A 218 -18.91 -3.53 -0.40
N ALA A 219 -19.46 -3.57 0.79
CA ALA A 219 -20.76 -4.20 1.04
C ALA A 219 -21.91 -3.50 0.30
N ALA A 220 -21.89 -2.16 0.22
CA ALA A 220 -22.93 -1.38 -0.44
C ALA A 220 -22.87 -1.44 -1.97
N GLU A 221 -21.67 -1.56 -2.56
CA GLU A 221 -21.47 -1.31 -4.00
C GLU A 221 -20.92 -2.51 -4.77
N ASN A 222 -20.53 -3.60 -4.08
CA ASN A 222 -19.90 -4.77 -4.70
C ASN A 222 -18.60 -4.44 -5.47
N ILE A 223 -17.90 -3.38 -5.03
CA ILE A 223 -16.58 -2.96 -5.52
C ILE A 223 -15.56 -3.28 -4.44
N SER A 224 -14.43 -3.90 -4.80
CA SER A 224 -13.44 -4.34 -3.80
C SER A 224 -12.51 -3.20 -3.39
N TYR A 225 -12.94 -2.41 -2.42
CA TYR A 225 -12.15 -1.36 -1.79
C TYR A 225 -11.14 -1.97 -0.81
N SER A 226 -9.92 -1.41 -0.74
CA SER A 226 -8.92 -1.84 0.23
C SER A 226 -7.98 -0.71 0.63
N VAL A 227 -7.55 -0.71 1.89
CA VAL A 227 -6.56 0.25 2.41
C VAL A 227 -5.18 -0.13 1.88
N TYR A 228 -4.46 0.87 1.37
CA TYR A 228 -3.16 0.69 0.72
C TYR A 228 -2.13 1.70 1.22
N GLY A 229 -1.02 1.21 1.76
CA GLY A 229 0.18 2.01 2.06
C GLY A 229 0.90 2.39 0.78
N THR A 230 0.36 3.34 0.01
CA THR A 230 0.85 3.73 -1.32
C THR A 230 2.29 4.19 -1.32
N PRO A 231 3.09 3.84 -2.36
CA PRO A 231 4.33 4.55 -2.65
C PRO A 231 3.97 5.97 -3.11
N MET A 232 4.60 6.97 -2.51
CA MET A 232 4.14 8.35 -2.65
C MET A 232 5.21 9.29 -3.23
N GLU A 233 6.20 8.81 -3.90
CA GLU A 233 7.35 9.55 -4.43
C GLU A 233 7.18 11.09 -4.38
N SER A 234 6.67 11.71 -5.45
CA SER A 234 6.47 13.16 -5.53
C SER A 234 5.25 13.68 -4.74
N THR A 235 4.31 12.81 -4.36
CA THR A 235 3.05 13.23 -3.69
C THR A 235 3.31 13.69 -2.26
N THR A 236 4.30 13.13 -1.56
CA THR A 236 4.70 13.59 -0.22
C THR A 236 5.16 15.03 -0.23
N TYR A 237 5.95 15.42 -1.24
CA TYR A 237 6.36 16.81 -1.45
C TYR A 237 5.17 17.73 -1.77
N LYS A 238 4.31 17.30 -2.71
CA LYS A 238 3.11 18.06 -3.09
C LYS A 238 2.21 18.30 -1.89
N PHE A 239 1.96 17.29 -1.08
CA PHE A 239 1.16 17.42 0.13
C PHE A 239 1.79 18.38 1.13
N ALA A 240 3.11 18.27 1.37
CA ALA A 240 3.82 19.20 2.26
C ALA A 240 3.67 20.66 1.80
N LYS A 241 3.85 20.94 0.50
CA LYS A 241 3.67 22.29 -0.03
C LYS A 241 2.25 22.81 0.10
N CYS A 242 1.24 21.98 -0.12
CA CYS A 242 -0.15 22.34 0.08
C CYS A 242 -0.45 22.65 1.55
N LEU A 243 0.07 21.84 2.48
CA LEU A 243 -0.07 22.04 3.92
C LEU A 243 0.59 23.35 4.37
N GLN A 244 1.82 23.62 3.93
CA GLN A 244 2.53 24.88 4.22
C GLN A 244 1.75 26.10 3.74
N LYS A 245 1.21 26.04 2.52
CA LYS A 245 0.39 27.13 1.96
C LYS A 245 -0.89 27.36 2.77
N ARG A 246 -1.51 26.30 3.27
CA ARG A 246 -2.82 26.36 3.95
C ARG A 246 -2.73 26.67 5.43
N PHE A 247 -1.74 26.10 6.12
CA PHE A 247 -1.63 26.15 7.58
C PHE A 247 -0.36 26.85 8.09
N GLY A 248 0.54 27.26 7.18
CA GLY A 248 1.85 27.79 7.56
C GLY A 248 2.81 26.70 8.01
N ILE A 249 3.89 27.14 8.68
CA ILE A 249 4.92 26.24 9.22
C ILE A 249 4.57 25.88 10.66
N ILE A 250 4.31 24.60 10.87
CA ILE A 250 4.06 23.99 12.18
C ILE A 250 5.22 23.04 12.47
N LYS A 251 6.00 23.33 13.52
CA LYS A 251 7.20 22.55 13.89
C LYS A 251 6.85 21.08 14.11
N GLY A 252 7.61 20.17 13.47
CA GLY A 252 7.42 18.74 13.55
C GLY A 252 6.23 18.18 12.73
N VAL A 253 5.46 19.08 12.04
CA VAL A 253 4.27 18.69 11.28
C VAL A 253 4.36 19.15 9.82
N THR A 254 4.54 20.44 9.57
CA THR A 254 4.60 21.03 8.21
C THR A 254 5.90 21.72 7.90
N ASP A 255 6.90 21.62 8.75
CA ASP A 255 8.18 22.29 8.67
C ASP A 255 9.18 21.67 7.67
N LYS A 256 8.83 20.51 7.08
CA LYS A 256 9.64 19.83 6.07
C LYS A 256 9.02 19.91 4.69
N ASN A 257 9.84 19.66 3.67
CA ASN A 257 9.38 19.58 2.26
C ASN A 257 8.77 18.24 1.87
N TYR A 258 8.43 17.41 2.84
CA TYR A 258 7.75 16.14 2.67
C TYR A 258 6.87 15.85 3.88
N ILE A 259 5.95 14.92 3.75
CA ILE A 259 5.28 14.24 4.86
C ILE A 259 5.66 12.76 4.84
N THR A 260 5.58 12.12 5.99
CA THR A 260 5.93 10.70 6.10
C THR A 260 4.98 9.85 5.26
N ASN A 261 5.54 8.92 4.50
CA ASN A 261 4.78 8.01 3.68
C ASN A 261 4.04 7.00 4.57
N SER A 262 2.73 6.88 4.35
CA SER A 262 1.85 5.90 5.02
C SER A 262 2.08 5.83 6.54
N TYR A 263 2.46 4.67 7.07
CA TYR A 263 2.68 4.40 8.51
C TYR A 263 4.15 4.39 8.94
N HIS A 264 5.08 4.68 8.04
CA HIS A 264 6.52 4.51 8.35
C HIS A 264 6.94 5.27 9.59
N VAL A 265 7.85 4.67 10.34
CA VAL A 265 8.59 5.37 11.40
C VAL A 265 9.35 6.53 10.76
N HIS A 266 9.23 7.72 11.37
CA HIS A 266 9.86 8.91 10.82
C HIS A 266 11.40 8.77 10.78
N VAL A 267 12.02 9.19 9.69
CA VAL A 267 13.47 8.99 9.41
C VAL A 267 14.41 9.59 10.46
N THR A 268 13.95 10.52 11.28
CA THR A 268 14.73 11.10 12.37
C THR A 268 14.67 10.31 13.67
N GLU A 269 13.79 9.31 13.76
CA GLU A 269 13.69 8.47 14.96
C GLU A 269 14.81 7.43 14.99
N LYS A 270 15.46 7.34 16.14
CA LYS A 270 16.51 6.33 16.38
C LYS A 270 15.86 5.02 16.79
N ILE A 271 15.70 4.13 15.86
CA ILE A 271 15.12 2.80 16.07
C ILE A 271 15.93 1.76 15.32
N ASP A 272 16.19 0.61 15.94
CA ASP A 272 16.85 -0.50 15.24
C ASP A 272 15.93 -1.21 14.26
N ALA A 273 16.50 -1.97 13.33
CA ALA A 273 15.76 -2.62 12.25
C ALA A 273 14.69 -3.59 12.75
N PHE A 274 14.97 -4.37 13.78
CA PHE A 274 14.02 -5.36 14.31
C PHE A 274 12.85 -4.69 15.03
N SER A 275 13.14 -3.69 15.86
CA SER A 275 12.12 -2.90 16.55
C SER A 275 11.24 -2.14 15.56
N LYS A 276 11.84 -1.57 14.51
CA LYS A 276 11.10 -0.90 13.43
C LYS A 276 10.16 -1.86 12.71
N LEU A 277 10.65 -3.02 12.25
CA LEU A 277 9.84 -4.00 11.54
C LEU A 277 8.72 -4.55 12.44
N LYS A 278 9.02 -4.82 13.71
CA LYS A 278 8.01 -5.26 14.69
C LYS A 278 6.92 -4.21 14.87
N PHE A 279 7.28 -2.95 15.01
CA PHE A 279 6.34 -1.84 15.14
C PHE A 279 5.49 -1.68 13.87
N GLU A 280 6.12 -1.59 12.71
CA GLU A 280 5.44 -1.35 11.43
C GLU A 280 4.55 -2.52 11.01
N SER A 281 4.85 -3.75 11.46
CA SER A 281 4.06 -4.95 11.14
C SER A 281 2.59 -4.85 11.56
N GLU A 282 2.29 -4.14 12.64
CA GLU A 282 0.90 -3.93 13.11
C GLU A 282 0.11 -3.05 12.13
N PHE A 283 0.75 -2.05 11.55
CA PHE A 283 0.17 -1.17 10.53
C PHE A 283 0.09 -1.84 9.15
N GLN A 284 1.05 -2.72 8.83
CA GLN A 284 0.97 -3.54 7.63
C GLN A 284 -0.28 -4.42 7.62
N LYS A 285 -0.62 -5.03 8.76
CA LYS A 285 -1.85 -5.82 8.92
C LYS A 285 -3.11 -5.01 8.64
N LEU A 286 -3.10 -3.72 8.93
CA LEU A 286 -4.19 -2.77 8.65
C LEU A 286 -4.11 -2.13 7.23
N SER A 287 -3.22 -2.62 6.38
CA SER A 287 -3.07 -2.20 4.99
C SER A 287 -3.21 -3.39 4.03
N PRO A 288 -4.40 -4.04 3.98
CA PRO A 288 -4.61 -5.29 3.22
C PRO A 288 -4.43 -5.13 1.70
N GLY A 289 -4.56 -3.92 1.17
CA GLY A 289 -4.28 -3.58 -0.22
C GLY A 289 -2.79 -3.50 -0.56
N GLY A 290 -1.94 -3.67 0.44
CA GLY A 290 -0.49 -3.72 0.31
C GLY A 290 0.23 -2.63 1.09
N ALA A 291 1.46 -2.94 1.45
CA ALA A 291 2.38 -2.06 2.16
C ALA A 291 3.80 -2.60 2.03
N ILE A 292 4.78 -1.78 2.37
CA ILE A 292 6.20 -2.19 2.46
C ILE A 292 6.84 -1.45 3.63
N SER A 293 7.80 -2.10 4.29
CA SER A 293 8.70 -1.45 5.24
C SER A 293 10.09 -1.31 4.64
N TYR A 294 10.69 -0.15 4.81
CA TYR A 294 12.07 0.11 4.44
C TYR A 294 12.95 0.05 5.68
N VAL A 295 14.06 -0.68 5.59
CA VAL A 295 15.11 -0.67 6.59
C VAL A 295 16.31 0.04 5.99
N GLU A 296 16.65 1.19 6.55
CA GLU A 296 17.82 1.96 6.15
C GLU A 296 19.01 1.55 7.01
N VAL A 297 20.12 1.20 6.35
CA VAL A 297 21.37 0.88 7.00
C VAL A 297 22.37 2.00 6.68
N PRO A 298 22.65 2.89 7.63
CA PRO A 298 23.33 4.15 7.36
C PRO A 298 24.83 4.04 7.00
N ASN A 299 25.48 2.90 7.17
CA ASN A 299 26.84 2.64 6.68
C ASN A 299 27.11 1.14 6.72
N LEU A 300 27.45 0.57 5.59
CA LEU A 300 28.08 -0.76 5.47
C LEU A 300 29.57 -0.58 5.20
#